data_dd1059075c3feee5e5ec7b4c232ce46e
#
_entry.id   dd1059075c3feee5e5ec7b4c232ce46e
#
_cell.length_a   1.000
_cell.length_b   1.000
_cell.length_c   1.000
_cell.angle_alpha   90.00
_cell.angle_beta   90.00
_cell.angle_gamma   90.00
#
_symmetry.space_group_name_H-M   'P 1'
#
loop_
_entity.id
_entity.type
_entity.pdbx_description
1 polymer ?
#
loop_
_entity_poly.entity_id
_entity_poly.type
_entity_poly.pdbx_seq_one_letter_code
_entity_poly.pdbx_strand_id
1 'polypeptide(L)'
;MGRAFEYRKAAKMKRWDKMSRIFPKLAKAITMAAKEGGGDPDMNASLRTAIQNAKAQNMPKDNIDAAIKRATSKDVEAYVEINYEGKGPHGVLVFVECATDNQNRTVANVKSYFNKAGGGLVPNGSLEFMFSRKAVFEFEKIEKN
;
A
#
# COMPACT_ATOMS: atom_id res chain seq x y z
N MET A 1 -10.53 1.46 34.86
CA MET A 1 -11.09 1.47 33.48
C MET A 1 -12.45 0.78 33.52
N GLY A 2 -13.50 1.34 32.90
CA GLY A 2 -14.88 0.83 33.05
C GLY A 2 -15.13 -0.44 32.23
N ARG A 3 -16.17 -1.21 32.63
CA ARG A 3 -16.62 -2.45 31.96
C ARG A 3 -16.83 -2.27 30.43
N ALA A 4 -17.29 -1.09 29.99
CA ALA A 4 -17.48 -0.77 28.59
C ALA A 4 -16.16 -0.75 27.76
N PHE A 5 -15.02 -0.44 28.39
CA PHE A 5 -13.73 -0.51 27.73
C PHE A 5 -13.31 -1.97 27.49
N GLU A 6 -13.42 -2.83 28.51
CA GLU A 6 -13.02 -4.24 28.40
C GLU A 6 -13.84 -4.97 27.33
N TYR A 7 -15.16 -4.73 27.27
CA TYR A 7 -16.04 -5.31 26.24
C TYR A 7 -15.62 -4.91 24.80
N ARG A 8 -15.13 -3.66 24.62
CA ARG A 8 -14.74 -3.14 23.31
C ARG A 8 -13.26 -3.29 23.00
N LYS A 9 -12.47 -3.75 23.95
CA LYS A 9 -11.01 -3.82 23.85
C LYS A 9 -10.54 -4.64 22.65
N ALA A 10 -11.09 -5.84 22.47
CA ALA A 10 -10.72 -6.72 21.35
C ALA A 10 -11.01 -6.08 19.99
N ALA A 11 -12.18 -5.45 19.84
CA ALA A 11 -12.55 -4.75 18.59
C ALA A 11 -11.66 -3.52 18.33
N LYS A 12 -11.33 -2.76 19.38
CA LYS A 12 -10.40 -1.62 19.28
C LYS A 12 -8.99 -2.07 18.89
N MET A 13 -8.46 -3.12 19.52
CA MET A 13 -7.13 -3.64 19.20
C MET A 13 -7.06 -4.13 17.74
N LYS A 14 -8.06 -4.87 17.27
CA LYS A 14 -8.15 -5.32 15.88
C LYS A 14 -8.19 -4.15 14.89
N ARG A 15 -8.94 -3.09 15.23
CA ARG A 15 -8.98 -1.86 14.41
C ARG A 15 -7.62 -1.15 14.40
N TRP A 16 -6.96 -1.00 15.54
CA TRP A 16 -5.65 -0.35 15.63
C TRP A 16 -4.57 -1.13 14.89
N ASP A 17 -4.57 -2.46 14.99
CA ASP A 17 -3.66 -3.32 14.24
C ASP A 17 -3.86 -3.14 12.71
N LYS A 18 -5.12 -3.12 12.26
CA LYS A 18 -5.44 -2.83 10.85
C LYS A 18 -4.94 -1.45 10.43
N MET A 19 -5.18 -0.41 11.25
CA MET A 19 -4.75 0.97 10.96
C MET A 19 -3.23 1.09 10.92
N SER A 20 -2.51 0.47 11.86
CA SER A 20 -1.04 0.51 11.90
C SER A 20 -0.37 -0.15 10.69
N ARG A 21 -1.02 -1.09 10.04
CA ARG A 21 -0.54 -1.75 8.81
C ARG A 21 -0.91 -1.00 7.54
N ILE A 22 -2.10 -0.39 7.50
CA ILE A 22 -2.65 0.22 6.28
C ILE A 22 -2.21 1.68 6.14
N PHE A 23 -2.26 2.47 7.20
CA PHE A 23 -1.97 3.90 7.13
C PHE A 23 -0.56 4.23 6.63
N PRO A 24 0.51 3.53 7.01
CA PRO A 24 1.83 3.78 6.43
C PRO A 24 1.88 3.55 4.92
N LYS A 25 1.15 2.54 4.41
CA LYS A 25 1.08 2.26 2.97
C LYS A 25 0.33 3.36 2.22
N LEU A 26 -0.79 3.81 2.76
CA LEU A 26 -1.58 4.91 2.19
C LEU A 26 -0.80 6.23 2.21
N ALA A 27 -0.14 6.54 3.33
CA ALA A 27 0.71 7.72 3.44
C ALA A 27 1.86 7.69 2.41
N LYS A 28 2.49 6.53 2.21
CA LYS A 28 3.53 6.35 1.19
C LYS A 28 2.98 6.61 -0.21
N ALA A 29 1.82 6.03 -0.57
CA ALA A 29 1.18 6.25 -1.87
C ALA A 29 0.87 7.74 -2.11
N ILE A 30 0.36 8.46 -1.09
CA ILE A 30 0.12 9.91 -1.16
C ILE A 30 1.44 10.66 -1.39
N THR A 31 2.49 10.33 -0.63
CA THR A 31 3.80 11.00 -0.76
C THR A 31 4.41 10.78 -2.14
N MET A 32 4.33 9.58 -2.69
CA MET A 32 4.82 9.27 -4.03
C MET A 32 4.06 10.04 -5.10
N ALA A 33 2.73 10.00 -5.08
CA ALA A 33 1.89 10.73 -6.03
C ALA A 33 2.12 12.24 -5.96
N ALA A 34 2.28 12.80 -4.75
CA ALA A 34 2.57 14.21 -4.58
C ALA A 34 3.99 14.61 -5.04
N LYS A 35 4.98 13.72 -4.93
CA LYS A 35 6.33 13.94 -5.45
C LYS A 35 6.35 13.96 -6.97
N GLU A 36 5.60 13.07 -7.61
CA GLU A 36 5.59 12.90 -9.05
C GLU A 36 4.82 14.02 -9.78
N GLY A 37 3.63 14.35 -9.29
CA GLY A 37 2.70 15.28 -9.97
C GLY A 37 2.38 16.56 -9.19
N GLY A 38 3.09 16.84 -8.09
CA GLY A 38 2.83 18.01 -7.23
C GLY A 38 1.80 17.75 -6.13
N GLY A 39 1.82 18.63 -5.11
CA GLY A 39 1.00 18.49 -3.90
C GLY A 39 -0.42 19.01 -3.99
N ASP A 40 -0.85 19.50 -5.17
CA ASP A 40 -2.21 19.98 -5.40
C ASP A 40 -3.10 18.86 -5.96
N PRO A 41 -4.13 18.40 -5.22
CA PRO A 41 -5.01 17.34 -5.69
C PRO A 41 -5.86 17.72 -6.92
N ASP A 42 -6.11 19.00 -7.14
CA ASP A 42 -6.91 19.46 -8.28
C ASP A 42 -6.12 19.33 -9.58
N MET A 43 -4.80 19.48 -9.50
CA MET A 43 -3.89 19.37 -10.64
C MET A 43 -3.26 17.96 -10.78
N ASN A 44 -3.40 17.10 -9.76
CA ASN A 44 -2.76 15.79 -9.72
C ASN A 44 -3.79 14.67 -9.51
N ALA A 45 -4.16 13.98 -10.60
CA ALA A 45 -5.16 12.90 -10.57
C ALA A 45 -4.71 11.70 -9.73
N SER A 46 -3.42 11.33 -9.77
CA SER A 46 -2.86 10.25 -8.95
C SER A 46 -2.95 10.57 -7.47
N LEU A 47 -2.62 11.81 -7.07
CA LEU A 47 -2.74 12.28 -5.71
C LEU A 47 -4.22 12.29 -5.24
N ARG A 48 -5.11 12.75 -6.08
CA ARG A 48 -6.55 12.75 -5.79
C ARG A 48 -7.07 11.33 -5.51
N THR A 49 -6.68 10.36 -6.34
CA THR A 49 -7.04 8.95 -6.15
C THR A 49 -6.44 8.37 -4.86
N ALA A 50 -5.16 8.67 -4.58
CA ALA A 50 -4.51 8.22 -3.34
C ALA A 50 -5.20 8.80 -2.09
N ILE A 51 -5.62 10.07 -2.12
CA ILE A 51 -6.38 10.72 -1.05
C ILE A 51 -7.76 10.07 -0.89
N GLN A 52 -8.47 9.76 -1.97
CA GLN A 52 -9.77 9.08 -1.91
C GLN A 52 -9.64 7.70 -1.28
N ASN A 53 -8.64 6.92 -1.65
CA ASN A 53 -8.35 5.62 -1.06
C ASN A 53 -8.02 5.73 0.44
N ALA A 54 -7.28 6.75 0.86
CA ALA A 54 -6.98 7.00 2.27
C ALA A 54 -8.25 7.38 3.06
N LYS A 55 -9.10 8.24 2.52
CA LYS A 55 -10.40 8.60 3.11
C LYS A 55 -11.32 7.40 3.24
N ALA A 56 -11.39 6.51 2.25
CA ALA A 56 -12.17 5.28 2.29
C ALA A 56 -11.74 4.33 3.42
N GLN A 57 -10.46 4.39 3.84
CA GLN A 57 -9.96 3.66 5.01
C GLN A 57 -10.02 4.47 6.32
N ASN A 58 -10.74 5.60 6.33
CA ASN A 58 -10.88 6.51 7.47
C ASN A 58 -9.53 7.05 7.99
N MET A 59 -8.60 7.34 7.09
CA MET A 59 -7.34 8.01 7.46
C MET A 59 -7.63 9.48 7.84
N PRO A 60 -7.15 9.96 9.00
CA PRO A 60 -7.35 11.35 9.41
C PRO A 60 -6.77 12.34 8.41
N LYS A 61 -7.43 13.51 8.27
CA LYS A 61 -6.97 14.57 7.38
C LYS A 61 -5.54 15.01 7.69
N ASP A 62 -5.20 15.16 8.97
CA ASP A 62 -3.85 15.56 9.38
C ASP A 62 -2.77 14.60 8.89
N ASN A 63 -3.07 13.31 8.84
CA ASN A 63 -2.13 12.31 8.32
C ASN A 63 -1.98 12.41 6.79
N ILE A 64 -3.06 12.74 6.08
CA ILE A 64 -3.06 12.99 4.64
C ILE A 64 -2.22 14.24 4.34
N ASP A 65 -2.50 15.35 5.03
CA ASP A 65 -1.80 16.62 4.85
C ASP A 65 -0.30 16.48 5.20
N ALA A 66 0.02 15.73 6.26
CA ALA A 66 1.40 15.41 6.62
C ALA A 66 2.11 14.58 5.56
N ALA A 67 1.41 13.65 4.89
CA ALA A 67 1.98 12.85 3.81
C ALA A 67 2.27 13.69 2.55
N ILE A 68 1.37 14.63 2.21
CA ILE A 68 1.58 15.59 1.12
C ILE A 68 2.77 16.50 1.42
N LYS A 69 2.79 17.09 2.64
CA LYS A 69 3.88 17.97 3.08
C LYS A 69 5.24 17.26 3.05
N ARG A 70 5.26 15.98 3.39
CA ARG A 70 6.47 15.15 3.34
C ARG A 70 7.05 15.04 1.93
N ALA A 71 6.21 15.05 0.89
CA ALA A 71 6.64 15.02 -0.49
C ALA A 71 7.46 16.26 -0.92
N THR A 72 7.21 17.41 -0.30
CA THR A 72 7.90 18.68 -0.60
C THR A 72 9.14 18.88 0.28
N SER A 73 9.38 18.04 1.27
CA SER A 73 10.54 18.08 2.15
C SER A 73 11.80 17.59 1.42
N LYS A 74 12.91 18.33 1.54
CA LYS A 74 14.20 18.00 0.94
C LYS A 74 14.87 16.76 1.55
N ASP A 75 14.46 16.37 2.75
CA ASP A 75 15.08 15.30 3.54
C ASP A 75 14.44 13.92 3.31
N VAL A 76 13.46 13.81 2.43
CA VAL A 76 12.82 12.53 2.14
C VAL A 76 13.54 11.83 1.01
N GLU A 77 14.24 10.74 1.34
CA GLU A 77 14.80 9.83 0.36
C GLU A 77 13.73 9.44 -0.68
N ALA A 78 14.12 9.47 -1.96
CA ALA A 78 13.20 9.14 -3.03
C ALA A 78 12.81 7.66 -2.92
N TYR A 79 11.51 7.37 -2.80
CA TYR A 79 11.04 6.00 -2.98
C TYR A 79 11.26 5.57 -4.42
N VAL A 80 11.79 4.37 -4.57
CA VAL A 80 11.97 3.71 -5.86
C VAL A 80 10.96 2.57 -5.93
N GLU A 81 10.23 2.50 -7.05
CA GLU A 81 9.41 1.35 -7.35
C GLU A 81 10.28 0.20 -7.84
N ILE A 82 10.06 -0.97 -7.28
CA ILE A 82 10.78 -2.18 -7.66
C ILE A 82 9.83 -3.39 -7.53
N ASN A 83 9.90 -4.26 -8.52
CA ASN A 83 9.09 -5.46 -8.56
C ASN A 83 9.92 -6.68 -8.21
N TYR A 84 9.30 -7.63 -7.54
CA TYR A 84 9.86 -8.94 -7.26
C TYR A 84 8.88 -10.01 -7.71
N GLU A 85 9.42 -11.08 -8.19
CA GLU A 85 8.68 -12.23 -8.68
C GLU A 85 9.05 -13.46 -7.87
N GLY A 86 8.08 -14.31 -7.60
CA GLY A 86 8.35 -15.50 -6.82
C GLY A 86 7.31 -16.59 -6.98
N LYS A 87 7.68 -17.77 -6.54
CA LYS A 87 6.80 -18.93 -6.44
C LYS A 87 6.53 -19.20 -4.97
N GLY A 88 5.26 -19.24 -4.60
CA GLY A 88 4.78 -19.66 -3.29
C GLY A 88 4.63 -21.17 -3.22
N PRO A 89 4.15 -21.68 -2.07
CA PRO A 89 3.83 -23.11 -1.92
C PRO A 89 2.79 -23.53 -2.97
N HIS A 90 2.83 -24.81 -3.33
CA HIS A 90 1.94 -25.40 -4.34
C HIS A 90 2.03 -24.77 -5.74
N GLY A 91 3.12 -24.07 -6.05
CA GLY A 91 3.35 -23.47 -7.36
C GLY A 91 2.59 -22.16 -7.63
N VAL A 92 2.03 -21.54 -6.61
CA VAL A 92 1.35 -20.24 -6.74
C VAL A 92 2.35 -19.18 -7.18
N LEU A 93 2.04 -18.48 -8.27
CA LEU A 93 2.86 -17.40 -8.79
C LEU A 93 2.48 -16.09 -8.10
N VAL A 94 3.50 -15.32 -7.69
CA VAL A 94 3.31 -14.07 -6.94
C VAL A 94 4.16 -12.98 -7.58
N PHE A 95 3.50 -11.86 -7.90
CA PHE A 95 4.13 -10.64 -8.35
C PHE A 95 4.00 -9.58 -7.24
N VAL A 96 5.11 -9.00 -6.79
CA VAL A 96 5.16 -8.09 -5.65
C VAL A 96 5.64 -6.73 -6.11
N GLU A 97 4.76 -5.75 -6.12
CA GLU A 97 5.11 -4.34 -6.35
C GLU A 97 5.53 -3.69 -5.03
N CYS A 98 6.73 -3.16 -4.98
CA CYS A 98 7.29 -2.49 -3.80
C CYS A 98 7.64 -1.05 -4.11
N ALA A 99 7.40 -0.18 -3.13
CA ALA A 99 7.95 1.17 -3.10
C ALA A 99 8.89 1.28 -1.89
N THR A 100 10.16 1.56 -2.12
CA THR A 100 11.16 1.52 -1.06
C THR A 100 12.21 2.62 -1.20
N ASP A 101 12.69 3.07 -0.06
CA ASP A 101 13.87 3.92 0.12
C ASP A 101 15.18 3.09 0.14
N ASN A 102 15.09 1.77 0.36
CA ASN A 102 16.26 0.88 0.46
C ASN A 102 15.97 -0.47 -0.19
N GLN A 103 16.51 -0.66 -1.39
CA GLN A 103 16.33 -1.87 -2.19
C GLN A 103 16.95 -3.10 -1.52
N ASN A 104 18.16 -2.96 -0.91
CA ASN A 104 18.85 -4.08 -0.28
C ASN A 104 18.06 -4.64 0.92
N ARG A 105 17.49 -3.75 1.74
CA ARG A 105 16.63 -4.15 2.85
C ARG A 105 15.36 -4.82 2.33
N THR A 106 14.78 -4.30 1.27
CA THR A 106 13.51 -4.79 0.73
C THR A 106 13.68 -6.17 0.10
N VAL A 107 14.69 -6.39 -0.73
CA VAL A 107 14.94 -7.72 -1.33
C VAL A 107 15.20 -8.77 -0.26
N ALA A 108 15.98 -8.44 0.78
CA ALA A 108 16.25 -9.36 1.88
C ALA A 108 14.96 -9.75 2.63
N ASN A 109 14.08 -8.78 2.90
CA ASN A 109 12.81 -9.02 3.55
C ASN A 109 11.87 -9.86 2.69
N VAL A 110 11.69 -9.50 1.42
CA VAL A 110 10.83 -10.23 0.48
C VAL A 110 11.31 -11.67 0.33
N LYS A 111 12.62 -11.88 0.13
CA LYS A 111 13.22 -13.22 0.09
C LYS A 111 12.95 -14.01 1.37
N SER A 112 13.09 -13.38 2.53
CA SER A 112 12.78 -14.02 3.83
C SER A 112 11.32 -14.45 3.92
N TYR A 113 10.37 -13.64 3.44
CA TYR A 113 8.95 -13.99 3.48
C TYR A 113 8.63 -15.17 2.56
N PHE A 114 9.16 -15.19 1.34
CA PHE A 114 9.00 -16.33 0.45
C PHE A 114 9.57 -17.62 1.04
N ASN A 115 10.79 -17.57 1.57
CA ASN A 115 11.43 -18.73 2.19
C ASN A 115 10.63 -19.26 3.39
N LYS A 116 10.14 -18.38 4.26
CA LYS A 116 9.29 -18.77 5.41
C LYS A 116 7.97 -19.41 4.99
N ALA A 117 7.45 -19.02 3.84
CA ALA A 117 6.23 -19.59 3.26
C ALA A 117 6.47 -20.90 2.50
N GLY A 118 7.72 -21.37 2.40
CA GLY A 118 8.06 -22.57 1.63
C GLY A 118 8.16 -22.33 0.13
N GLY A 119 8.36 -21.08 -0.28
CA GLY A 119 8.55 -20.66 -1.66
C GLY A 119 9.93 -20.05 -1.91
N GLY A 120 10.07 -19.28 -2.98
CA GLY A 120 11.32 -18.61 -3.33
C GLY A 120 11.13 -17.52 -4.36
N LEU A 121 12.07 -16.57 -4.41
CA LEU A 121 12.14 -15.59 -5.49
C LEU A 121 12.67 -16.26 -6.77
N VAL A 122 12.18 -15.76 -7.91
CA VAL A 122 12.70 -16.07 -9.24
C VAL A 122 13.34 -14.81 -9.83
N PRO A 123 14.16 -14.93 -10.87
CA PRO A 123 14.71 -13.78 -11.57
C PRO A 123 13.59 -12.85 -12.08
N ASN A 124 13.80 -11.54 -12.00
CA ASN A 124 12.84 -10.55 -12.52
C ASN A 124 12.62 -10.77 -14.03
N GLY A 125 11.39 -10.61 -14.48
CA GLY A 125 10.96 -10.87 -15.85
C GLY A 125 10.54 -12.32 -16.13
N SER A 126 10.73 -13.23 -15.17
CA SER A 126 10.35 -14.64 -15.35
C SER A 126 8.85 -14.86 -15.36
N LEU A 127 8.08 -14.03 -14.67
CA LEU A 127 6.63 -14.17 -14.49
C LEU A 127 5.85 -12.94 -14.97
N GLU A 128 6.49 -11.84 -15.26
CA GLU A 128 5.85 -10.56 -15.61
C GLU A 128 4.82 -10.72 -16.75
N PHE A 129 5.14 -11.53 -17.76
CA PHE A 129 4.26 -11.80 -18.90
C PHE A 129 2.93 -12.46 -18.53
N MET A 130 2.83 -13.06 -17.34
CA MET A 130 1.62 -13.71 -16.83
C MET A 130 0.69 -12.76 -16.08
N PHE A 131 1.15 -11.55 -15.80
CA PHE A 131 0.40 -10.57 -15.03
C PHE A 131 0.05 -9.36 -15.90
N SER A 132 -1.16 -8.85 -15.74
CA SER A 132 -1.56 -7.57 -16.32
C SER A 132 -2.24 -6.73 -15.25
N ARG A 133 -1.80 -5.47 -15.10
CA ARG A 133 -2.43 -4.54 -14.18
C ARG A 133 -3.79 -4.13 -14.70
N LYS A 134 -4.83 -4.37 -13.89
CA LYS A 134 -6.21 -4.03 -14.24
C LYS A 134 -6.88 -3.31 -13.07
N ALA A 135 -7.73 -2.35 -13.39
CA ALA A 135 -8.67 -1.80 -12.43
C ALA A 135 -9.93 -2.69 -12.41
N VAL A 136 -10.37 -3.08 -11.23
CA VAL A 136 -11.60 -3.84 -11.03
C VAL A 136 -12.59 -2.96 -10.29
N PHE A 137 -13.78 -2.79 -10.85
CA PHE A 137 -14.85 -2.03 -10.25
C PHE A 137 -16.02 -2.96 -9.98
N GLU A 138 -16.55 -2.91 -8.78
CA GLU A 138 -17.73 -3.63 -8.35
C GLU A 138 -18.82 -2.63 -7.98
N PHE A 139 -20.00 -2.76 -8.56
CA PHE A 139 -21.15 -1.88 -8.30
C PHE A 139 -22.45 -2.68 -8.39
N GLU A 140 -23.45 -2.25 -7.63
CA GLU A 140 -24.77 -2.86 -7.66
C GLU A 140 -25.44 -2.61 -9.02
N LYS A 141 -26.17 -3.64 -9.49
CA LYS A 141 -26.97 -3.52 -10.72
C LYS A 141 -28.08 -2.48 -10.51
N ILE A 142 -28.02 -1.40 -11.29
CA ILE A 142 -29.09 -0.41 -11.30
C ILE A 142 -30.25 -1.01 -12.11
N GLU A 143 -31.35 -1.38 -11.44
CA GLU A 143 -32.59 -1.71 -12.12
C GLU A 143 -33.19 -0.40 -12.70
N LYS A 144 -33.35 -0.35 -14.01
CA LYS A 144 -34.11 0.73 -14.63
C LYS A 144 -35.58 0.48 -14.37
N ASN A 145 -36.20 1.37 -13.58
CA ASN A 145 -37.67 1.49 -13.49
C ASN A 145 -38.21 2.07 -14.80
#